data_8f4a869fb2b9b4154f28b35c38c81167
#
_entry.id   8f4a869fb2b9b4154f28b35c38c81167
#
_cell.length_a   1.000
_cell.length_b   1.000
_cell.length_c   1.000
_cell.angle_alpha   90.00
_cell.angle_beta   90.00
_cell.angle_gamma   90.00
#
_symmetry.space_group_name_H-M   'P 1'
#
loop_
_entity.id
_entity.type
_entity.pdbx_description
1 polymer ?
#
loop_
_entity_poly.entity_id
_entity_poly.type
_entity_poly.pdbx_seq_one_letter_code
_entity_poly.pdbx_strand_id
1 'polypeptide(L)'
;NTPMQPLPRTPPPDLALLQQTPPGQAPRGRRTRWWLLGLLLLVVASVVALVLYLNAFEHEEEERRRVSDGQWLEQSVRFHFVRLEEDLRVLARQTLQRPDASARAAPSVQGGLLWSQPGAVLWHGWLAYDRGQVGASQPEGLRQARAANPWNDEALTSMLDVAVGLRRSSYAGPLRDAQGNATDVVWLAVPYFERGEFLGNYLAALSMQDCVDGLVPAWFHQTHRVSL
;
A
#
# COMPACT_ATOMS: atom_id res chain seq x y z
N ASN A 1 54.15 -121.99 21.52
CA ASN A 1 52.76 -121.73 21.02
C ASN A 1 52.00 -120.90 22.08
N THR A 2 52.06 -119.58 21.86
CA THR A 2 51.30 -118.66 22.66
C THR A 2 50.25 -117.99 21.69
N PRO A 3 48.99 -118.05 22.11
CA PRO A 3 47.94 -117.48 21.23
C PRO A 3 47.89 -115.95 21.39
N MET A 4 47.91 -115.25 20.26
CA MET A 4 47.76 -113.80 20.09
C MET A 4 46.34 -113.42 20.67
N GLN A 5 46.30 -112.48 21.57
CA GLN A 5 45.07 -111.85 21.97
C GLN A 5 44.72 -110.74 20.95
N PRO A 6 43.45 -110.63 20.56
CA PRO A 6 43.01 -109.60 19.71
C PRO A 6 42.89 -108.23 20.48
N LEU A 7 43.40 -107.16 19.87
CA LEU A 7 43.27 -105.80 20.31
C LEU A 7 41.82 -105.32 20.43
N PRO A 8 41.45 -104.57 21.42
CA PRO A 8 40.12 -104.02 21.56
C PRO A 8 39.87 -102.96 20.48
N ARG A 9 38.79 -103.04 19.72
CA ARG A 9 38.27 -102.03 18.80
C ARG A 9 37.74 -100.88 19.64
N THR A 10 38.35 -99.65 19.41
CA THR A 10 37.78 -98.40 19.87
C THR A 10 36.50 -98.09 19.10
N PRO A 11 35.42 -97.69 19.76
CA PRO A 11 34.19 -97.31 19.10
C PRO A 11 34.45 -95.98 18.34
N PRO A 12 33.79 -95.77 17.23
CA PRO A 12 33.91 -94.50 16.45
C PRO A 12 33.30 -93.36 17.29
N PRO A 13 33.86 -92.15 17.14
CA PRO A 13 33.33 -90.96 17.84
C PRO A 13 31.90 -90.67 17.39
N ASP A 14 31.07 -90.45 18.42
CA ASP A 14 29.64 -90.13 18.27
C ASP A 14 29.41 -88.92 17.30
N LEU A 15 28.92 -89.25 16.11
CA LEU A 15 28.40 -88.28 15.18
C LEU A 15 27.15 -87.51 15.66
N ALA A 16 26.69 -87.82 16.90
CA ALA A 16 25.56 -87.17 17.52
C ALA A 16 25.82 -85.70 17.96
N LEU A 17 27.09 -85.29 18.00
CA LEU A 17 27.43 -83.91 18.39
C LEU A 17 27.40 -82.90 17.27
N LEU A 18 27.17 -83.33 16.02
CA LEU A 18 27.12 -82.41 14.86
C LEU A 18 25.70 -81.99 14.48
N GLN A 19 24.67 -82.44 15.18
CA GLN A 19 23.30 -81.94 15.04
C GLN A 19 22.89 -80.96 16.15
N GLN A 20 23.77 -79.98 16.48
CA GLN A 20 23.29 -78.81 17.16
C GLN A 20 22.56 -77.92 16.18
N THR A 21 21.26 -78.07 16.12
CA THR A 21 20.33 -77.14 15.45
C THR A 21 20.57 -75.75 16.03
N PRO A 22 20.93 -74.75 15.23
CA PRO A 22 21.10 -73.42 15.79
C PRO A 22 19.78 -72.96 16.42
N PRO A 23 19.84 -72.30 17.63
CA PRO A 23 18.66 -71.80 18.30
C PRO A 23 17.89 -70.90 17.37
N GLY A 24 16.59 -71.19 17.22
CA GLY A 24 15.67 -70.57 16.33
C GLY A 24 15.87 -69.06 16.28
N GLN A 25 16.22 -68.55 15.12
CA GLN A 25 16.19 -67.13 14.84
C GLN A 25 14.74 -66.67 14.97
N ALA A 26 14.42 -66.16 16.15
CA ALA A 26 13.15 -65.44 16.34
C ALA A 26 13.03 -64.36 15.29
N PRO A 27 11.84 -64.10 14.73
CA PRO A 27 11.66 -63.17 13.59
C PRO A 27 11.96 -61.72 14.02
N ARG A 28 13.24 -61.38 14.09
CA ARG A 28 13.73 -59.99 14.33
C ARG A 28 13.30 -59.03 13.22
N GLY A 29 12.99 -59.52 12.03
CA GLY A 29 12.60 -58.70 10.89
C GLY A 29 11.30 -57.92 11.02
N ARG A 30 10.33 -58.42 11.81
CA ARG A 30 9.03 -57.78 11.96
C ARG A 30 9.10 -56.55 12.85
N ARG A 31 9.86 -56.61 13.95
CA ARG A 31 10.06 -55.51 14.89
C ARG A 31 10.87 -54.39 14.26
N THR A 32 11.91 -54.69 13.48
CA THR A 32 12.73 -53.72 12.76
C THR A 32 11.92 -52.99 11.67
N ARG A 33 11.03 -53.68 10.94
CA ARG A 33 10.14 -53.06 9.96
C ARG A 33 9.18 -52.06 10.58
N TRP A 34 8.63 -52.32 11.75
CA TRP A 34 7.77 -51.41 12.48
C TRP A 34 8.53 -50.16 12.95
N TRP A 35 9.78 -50.31 13.40
CA TRP A 35 10.65 -49.17 13.75
C TRP A 35 10.99 -48.31 12.56
N LEU A 36 11.29 -48.90 11.41
CA LEU A 36 11.55 -48.18 10.18
C LEU A 36 10.31 -47.44 9.67
N LEU A 37 9.13 -48.06 9.75
CA LEU A 37 7.87 -47.40 9.40
C LEU A 37 7.58 -46.23 10.36
N GLY A 38 7.80 -46.42 11.67
CA GLY A 38 7.65 -45.34 12.65
C GLY A 38 8.60 -44.17 12.37
N LEU A 39 9.86 -44.43 12.05
CA LEU A 39 10.84 -43.42 11.70
C LEU A 39 10.44 -42.66 10.39
N LEU A 40 10.01 -43.43 9.36
CA LEU A 40 9.54 -42.84 8.12
C LEU A 40 8.32 -41.94 8.35
N LEU A 41 7.36 -42.39 9.14
CA LEU A 41 6.17 -41.61 9.47
C LEU A 41 6.51 -40.33 10.26
N LEU A 42 7.47 -40.42 11.18
CA LEU A 42 7.97 -39.26 11.91
C LEU A 42 8.65 -38.24 11.00
N VAL A 43 9.47 -38.69 10.04
CA VAL A 43 10.09 -37.82 9.05
C VAL A 43 9.06 -37.15 8.19
N VAL A 44 8.07 -37.90 7.68
CA VAL A 44 6.98 -37.35 6.86
C VAL A 44 6.17 -36.34 7.66
N ALA A 45 5.81 -36.66 8.91
CA ALA A 45 5.08 -35.74 9.79
C ALA A 45 5.89 -34.46 10.07
N SER A 46 7.20 -34.58 10.27
CA SER A 46 8.09 -33.41 10.45
C SER A 46 8.15 -32.52 9.21
N VAL A 47 8.23 -33.12 8.02
CA VAL A 47 8.22 -32.34 6.75
C VAL A 47 6.88 -31.67 6.55
N VAL A 48 5.77 -32.37 6.79
CA VAL A 48 4.42 -31.77 6.70
C VAL A 48 4.26 -30.63 7.71
N ALA A 49 4.67 -30.83 8.95
CA ALA A 49 4.63 -29.78 9.97
C ALA A 49 5.47 -28.58 9.58
N LEU A 50 6.66 -28.78 9.01
CA LEU A 50 7.53 -27.71 8.52
C LEU A 50 6.87 -26.94 7.36
N VAL A 51 6.28 -27.63 6.41
CA VAL A 51 5.58 -26.99 5.28
C VAL A 51 4.38 -26.18 5.76
N LEU A 52 3.58 -26.73 6.69
CA LEU A 52 2.45 -26.01 7.27
C LEU A 52 2.90 -24.78 8.08
N TYR A 53 4.00 -24.91 8.82
CA TYR A 53 4.58 -23.78 9.56
C TYR A 53 5.09 -22.69 8.64
N LEU A 54 5.83 -23.04 7.55
CA LEU A 54 6.31 -22.07 6.57
C LEU A 54 5.14 -21.38 5.87
N ASN A 55 4.11 -22.12 5.49
CA ASN A 55 2.93 -21.56 4.83
C ASN A 55 2.16 -20.59 5.75
N ALA A 56 2.02 -20.94 7.03
CA ALA A 56 1.41 -20.05 8.04
C ALA A 56 2.25 -18.77 8.24
N PHE A 57 3.57 -18.90 8.25
CA PHE A 57 4.50 -17.77 8.39
C PHE A 57 4.45 -16.84 7.18
N GLU A 58 4.38 -17.38 5.95
CA GLU A 58 4.23 -16.60 4.72
C GLU A 58 2.94 -15.77 4.73
N HIS A 59 1.82 -16.34 5.18
CA HIS A 59 0.54 -15.62 5.27
C HIS A 59 0.59 -14.45 6.26
N GLU A 60 1.20 -14.63 7.43
CA GLU A 60 1.35 -13.53 8.40
C GLU A 60 2.26 -12.40 7.88
N GLU A 61 3.29 -12.75 7.13
CA GLU A 61 4.21 -11.77 6.56
C GLU A 61 3.55 -10.98 5.42
N GLU A 62 2.73 -11.62 4.59
CA GLU A 62 1.95 -10.95 3.55
C GLU A 62 0.92 -9.96 4.12
N GLU A 63 0.22 -10.33 5.20
CA GLU A 63 -0.73 -9.42 5.85
C GLU A 63 -0.01 -8.22 6.47
N ARG A 64 1.13 -8.42 7.11
CA ARG A 64 1.94 -7.32 7.66
C ARG A 64 2.47 -6.40 6.56
N ARG A 65 2.89 -6.93 5.42
CA ARG A 65 3.32 -6.13 4.28
C ARG A 65 2.18 -5.30 3.73
N ARG A 66 0.98 -5.86 3.54
CA ARG A 66 -0.21 -5.11 3.06
C ARG A 66 -0.59 -3.96 3.99
N VAL A 67 -0.55 -4.16 5.31
CA VAL A 67 -0.81 -3.11 6.28
C VAL A 67 0.27 -2.03 6.23
N SER A 68 1.53 -2.41 6.14
CA SER A 68 2.66 -1.48 6.02
C SER A 68 2.59 -0.66 4.73
N ASP A 69 2.26 -1.31 3.61
CA ASP A 69 2.12 -0.64 2.32
C ASP A 69 0.95 0.36 2.31
N GLY A 70 -0.17 0.01 2.96
CA GLY A 70 -1.30 0.91 3.13
C GLY A 70 -0.94 2.13 4.00
N GLN A 71 -0.23 1.94 5.10
CA GLN A 71 0.23 3.04 5.95
C GLN A 71 1.23 3.94 5.24
N TRP A 72 2.14 3.36 4.47
CA TRP A 72 3.08 4.12 3.67
C TRP A 72 2.36 4.99 2.62
N LEU A 73 1.37 4.42 1.93
CA LEU A 73 0.58 5.16 0.94
C LEU A 73 -0.19 6.31 1.60
N GLU A 74 -0.86 6.06 2.72
CA GLU A 74 -1.57 7.10 3.48
C GLU A 74 -0.63 8.25 3.87
N GLN A 75 0.55 7.93 4.41
CA GLN A 75 1.54 8.94 4.79
C GLN A 75 2.06 9.72 3.57
N SER A 76 2.32 9.04 2.46
CA SER A 76 2.80 9.67 1.22
C SER A 76 1.78 10.63 0.65
N VAL A 77 0.51 10.21 0.58
CA VAL A 77 -0.60 11.05 0.13
C VAL A 77 -0.76 12.26 1.06
N ARG A 78 -0.81 12.03 2.37
CA ARG A 78 -0.94 13.11 3.36
C ARG A 78 0.20 14.12 3.24
N PHE A 79 1.43 13.66 3.14
CA PHE A 79 2.59 14.53 3.00
C PHE A 79 2.55 15.35 1.72
N HIS A 80 2.11 14.74 0.62
CA HIS A 80 1.95 15.42 -0.65
C HIS A 80 0.93 16.56 -0.57
N PHE A 81 -0.24 16.31 0.02
CA PHE A 81 -1.26 17.34 0.16
C PHE A 81 -0.85 18.47 1.11
N VAL A 82 -0.17 18.16 2.21
CA VAL A 82 0.39 19.18 3.12
C VAL A 82 1.40 20.06 2.40
N ARG A 83 2.26 19.46 1.59
CA ARG A 83 3.22 20.21 0.78
C ARG A 83 2.53 21.07 -0.27
N LEU A 84 1.53 20.53 -0.93
CA LEU A 84 0.72 21.25 -1.92
C LEU A 84 0.04 22.50 -1.29
N GLU A 85 -0.54 22.35 -0.11
CA GLU A 85 -1.11 23.48 0.63
C GLU A 85 -0.08 24.57 0.94
N GLU A 86 1.13 24.18 1.33
CA GLU A 86 2.19 25.13 1.63
C GLU A 86 2.69 25.83 0.36
N ASP A 87 2.83 25.11 -0.75
CA ASP A 87 3.19 25.68 -2.05
C ASP A 87 2.13 26.71 -2.50
N LEU A 88 0.84 26.41 -2.30
CA LEU A 88 -0.25 27.35 -2.59
C LEU A 88 -0.21 28.60 -1.68
N ARG A 89 0.17 28.46 -0.39
CA ARG A 89 0.37 29.61 0.49
C ARG A 89 1.52 30.51 0.02
N VAL A 90 2.60 29.90 -0.46
CA VAL A 90 3.71 30.65 -1.04
C VAL A 90 3.27 31.40 -2.27
N LEU A 91 2.49 30.76 -3.18
CA LEU A 91 1.94 31.39 -4.36
C LEU A 91 0.95 32.52 -4.02
N ALA A 92 0.11 32.35 -3.01
CA ALA A 92 -0.79 33.39 -2.52
C ALA A 92 -0.01 34.62 -2.09
N ARG A 93 1.05 34.45 -1.30
CA ARG A 93 1.94 35.53 -0.83
C ARG A 93 2.61 36.25 -2.01
N GLN A 94 3.15 35.51 -2.96
CA GLN A 94 3.78 36.07 -4.16
C GLN A 94 2.78 36.84 -5.03
N THR A 95 1.55 36.31 -5.15
CA THR A 95 0.48 36.96 -5.92
C THR A 95 0.10 38.30 -5.30
N LEU A 96 0.01 38.38 -3.98
CA LEU A 96 -0.30 39.63 -3.27
C LEU A 96 0.81 40.69 -3.38
N GLN A 97 2.05 40.28 -3.57
CA GLN A 97 3.17 41.19 -3.80
C GLN A 97 3.16 41.85 -5.18
N ARG A 98 2.32 41.36 -6.12
CA ARG A 98 2.19 41.96 -7.45
C ARG A 98 1.36 43.25 -7.38
N PRO A 99 1.82 44.34 -8.03
CA PRO A 99 1.19 45.67 -7.86
C PRO A 99 -0.22 45.75 -8.44
N ASP A 100 -0.50 45.03 -9.53
CA ASP A 100 -1.74 45.17 -10.30
C ASP A 100 -2.70 43.99 -10.13
N ALA A 101 -4.02 44.30 -10.12
CA ALA A 101 -5.06 43.28 -10.04
C ALA A 101 -5.05 42.34 -11.27
N SER A 102 -4.75 42.85 -12.46
CA SER A 102 -4.58 42.06 -13.67
C SER A 102 -3.38 41.10 -13.59
N ALA A 103 -2.25 41.55 -13.01
CA ALA A 103 -1.07 40.74 -12.77
C ALA A 103 -1.35 39.66 -11.73
N ARG A 104 -2.26 39.90 -10.77
CA ARG A 104 -2.68 38.89 -9.76
C ARG A 104 -3.59 37.83 -10.36
N ALA A 105 -4.39 38.19 -11.36
CA ALA A 105 -5.27 37.24 -12.06
C ALA A 105 -4.53 36.33 -13.05
N ALA A 106 -3.34 36.75 -13.50
CA ALA A 106 -2.54 35.95 -14.42
C ALA A 106 -1.93 34.73 -13.71
N PRO A 107 -1.93 33.55 -14.36
CA PRO A 107 -1.27 32.36 -13.81
C PRO A 107 0.21 32.65 -13.57
N SER A 108 0.70 32.24 -12.40
CA SER A 108 2.09 32.44 -12.03
C SER A 108 2.98 31.44 -12.77
N VAL A 109 3.93 31.95 -13.57
CA VAL A 109 4.95 31.12 -14.22
C VAL A 109 5.74 30.28 -13.20
N GLN A 110 5.94 30.81 -12.00
CA GLN A 110 6.60 30.11 -10.90
C GLN A 110 5.74 28.96 -10.32
N GLY A 111 4.41 29.03 -10.48
CA GLY A 111 3.53 27.92 -10.08
C GLY A 111 3.90 26.61 -10.77
N GLY A 112 4.22 26.64 -12.06
CA GLY A 112 4.67 25.47 -12.79
C GLY A 112 5.99 24.85 -12.32
N LEU A 113 6.84 25.62 -11.62
CA LEU A 113 8.11 25.13 -11.08
C LEU A 113 7.95 24.48 -9.70
N LEU A 114 6.87 24.79 -8.98
CA LEU A 114 6.58 24.22 -7.66
C LEU A 114 5.90 22.84 -7.76
N TRP A 115 5.30 22.54 -8.92
CA TRP A 115 4.60 21.28 -9.14
C TRP A 115 5.59 20.23 -9.65
N SER A 116 5.96 19.30 -8.79
CA SER A 116 6.86 18.20 -9.15
C SER A 116 6.22 17.13 -10.04
N GLN A 117 4.90 17.21 -10.24
CA GLN A 117 4.12 16.24 -11.03
C GLN A 117 3.34 16.94 -12.13
N PRO A 118 3.79 16.83 -13.39
CA PRO A 118 3.02 17.33 -14.53
C PRO A 118 1.66 16.61 -14.61
N GLY A 119 0.58 17.37 -14.72
CA GLY A 119 -0.78 16.84 -14.86
C GLY A 119 -1.61 16.83 -13.57
N ALA A 120 -0.98 16.70 -12.40
CA ALA A 120 -1.71 16.65 -11.11
C ALA A 120 -2.47 17.96 -10.82
N VAL A 121 -1.95 19.11 -11.22
CA VAL A 121 -2.61 20.41 -11.08
C VAL A 121 -3.15 20.86 -12.42
N LEU A 122 -4.46 20.78 -12.58
CA LEU A 122 -5.17 21.14 -13.81
C LEU A 122 -5.30 22.65 -13.95
N TRP A 123 -5.51 23.33 -12.84
CA TRP A 123 -5.69 24.77 -12.79
C TRP A 123 -5.33 25.29 -11.39
N HIS A 124 -4.86 26.54 -11.31
CA HIS A 124 -4.69 27.27 -10.06
C HIS A 124 -4.88 28.77 -10.24
N GLY A 125 -5.25 29.50 -9.19
CA GLY A 125 -5.45 30.93 -9.27
C GLY A 125 -5.85 31.58 -7.96
N TRP A 126 -5.80 32.92 -7.93
CA TRP A 126 -6.17 33.74 -6.79
C TRP A 126 -7.62 34.20 -6.90
N LEU A 127 -8.40 33.96 -5.85
CA LEU A 127 -9.73 34.51 -5.66
C LEU A 127 -9.66 35.61 -4.57
N ALA A 128 -9.67 36.88 -5.01
CA ALA A 128 -9.64 38.02 -4.09
C ALA A 128 -10.94 38.11 -3.28
N TYR A 129 -10.80 38.51 -2.01
CA TYR A 129 -11.96 38.93 -1.23
C TYR A 129 -12.18 40.41 -1.41
N ASP A 130 -13.29 40.78 -2.04
CA ASP A 130 -13.74 42.15 -2.19
C ASP A 130 -14.92 42.35 -1.22
N ARG A 131 -14.65 43.01 -0.08
CA ARG A 131 -15.56 43.41 1.03
C ARG A 131 -17.05 43.10 0.83
N GLY A 132 -17.41 41.83 0.82
CA GLY A 132 -18.79 41.35 0.76
C GLY A 132 -19.32 40.99 -0.63
N GLN A 133 -18.54 41.12 -1.68
CA GLN A 133 -18.89 40.61 -3.00
C GLN A 133 -17.92 39.50 -3.40
N VAL A 134 -18.31 38.27 -3.12
CA VAL A 134 -17.69 37.12 -3.78
C VAL A 134 -18.11 37.21 -5.24
N GLY A 135 -17.28 37.81 -6.09
CA GLY A 135 -17.58 37.59 -7.44
C GLY A 135 -17.42 38.59 -8.56
N ALA A 136 -17.02 39.85 -8.34
CA ALA A 136 -16.81 40.75 -9.49
C ALA A 136 -15.67 40.29 -10.42
N SER A 137 -14.82 39.38 -9.95
CA SER A 137 -13.67 38.85 -10.70
C SER A 137 -13.40 37.39 -10.33
N GLN A 138 -14.39 36.51 -10.47
CA GLN A 138 -14.13 35.09 -10.31
C GLN A 138 -13.22 34.59 -11.43
N PRO A 139 -12.16 33.84 -11.10
CA PRO A 139 -11.31 33.19 -12.11
C PRO A 139 -12.13 32.32 -13.06
N GLU A 140 -11.79 32.33 -14.34
CA GLU A 140 -12.53 31.61 -15.38
C GLU A 140 -12.68 30.11 -15.05
N GLY A 141 -11.62 29.47 -14.58
CA GLY A 141 -11.68 28.03 -14.22
C GLY A 141 -12.70 27.74 -13.12
N LEU A 142 -12.81 28.60 -12.09
CA LEU A 142 -13.79 28.45 -11.02
C LEU A 142 -15.22 28.65 -11.59
N ARG A 143 -15.43 29.65 -12.45
CA ARG A 143 -16.71 29.91 -13.07
C ARG A 143 -17.19 28.74 -13.92
N GLN A 144 -16.31 28.19 -14.74
CA GLN A 144 -16.59 27.00 -15.56
C GLN A 144 -16.91 25.77 -14.69
N ALA A 145 -16.16 25.52 -13.64
CA ALA A 145 -16.40 24.40 -12.74
C ALA A 145 -17.77 24.49 -12.06
N ARG A 146 -18.18 25.71 -11.62
CA ARG A 146 -19.51 25.97 -11.03
C ARG A 146 -20.64 25.79 -12.04
N ALA A 147 -20.45 26.27 -13.27
CA ALA A 147 -21.45 26.20 -14.32
C ALA A 147 -21.67 24.77 -14.86
N ALA A 148 -20.71 23.88 -14.69
CA ALA A 148 -20.77 22.53 -15.23
C ALA A 148 -21.91 21.70 -14.59
N ASN A 149 -22.20 21.92 -13.32
CA ASN A 149 -23.24 21.18 -12.59
C ASN A 149 -23.68 21.98 -11.34
N PRO A 150 -24.99 22.05 -11.01
CA PRO A 150 -25.47 22.75 -9.82
C PRO A 150 -24.86 22.23 -8.49
N TRP A 151 -24.57 20.93 -8.40
CA TRP A 151 -23.92 20.34 -7.24
C TRP A 151 -22.52 20.91 -7.04
N ASN A 152 -21.78 21.18 -8.11
CA ASN A 152 -20.44 21.78 -8.06
C ASN A 152 -20.49 23.18 -7.44
N ASP A 153 -21.50 23.98 -7.78
CA ASP A 153 -21.64 25.33 -7.20
C ASP A 153 -21.84 25.29 -5.69
N GLU A 154 -22.68 24.40 -5.20
CA GLU A 154 -22.91 24.19 -3.77
C GLU A 154 -21.64 23.67 -3.06
N ALA A 155 -20.98 22.67 -3.64
CA ALA A 155 -19.76 22.07 -3.07
C ALA A 155 -18.62 23.09 -3.02
N LEU A 156 -18.40 23.87 -4.07
CA LEU A 156 -17.35 24.88 -4.13
C LEU A 156 -17.65 26.07 -3.21
N THR A 157 -18.92 26.47 -3.07
CA THR A 157 -19.33 27.50 -2.10
C THR A 157 -19.07 27.04 -0.68
N SER A 158 -19.52 25.84 -0.32
CA SER A 158 -19.27 25.24 1.00
C SER A 158 -17.77 25.14 1.31
N MET A 159 -16.94 24.74 0.34
CA MET A 159 -15.48 24.68 0.49
C MET A 159 -14.90 26.05 0.85
N LEU A 160 -15.32 27.11 0.15
CA LEU A 160 -14.83 28.47 0.39
C LEU A 160 -15.26 28.98 1.77
N ASP A 161 -16.51 28.74 2.15
CA ASP A 161 -17.04 29.16 3.46
C ASP A 161 -16.33 28.44 4.61
N VAL A 162 -16.09 27.14 4.47
CA VAL A 162 -15.32 26.34 5.43
C VAL A 162 -13.88 26.82 5.54
N ALA A 163 -13.22 27.09 4.39
CA ALA A 163 -11.85 27.59 4.39
C ALA A 163 -11.72 28.91 5.18
N VAL A 164 -12.62 29.85 4.94
CA VAL A 164 -12.63 31.14 5.62
C VAL A 164 -13.02 31.01 7.11
N GLY A 165 -14.10 30.27 7.40
CA GLY A 165 -14.63 30.12 8.75
C GLY A 165 -13.66 29.40 9.69
N LEU A 166 -12.99 28.36 9.21
CA LEU A 166 -12.03 27.56 9.99
C LEU A 166 -10.59 28.06 9.85
N ARG A 167 -10.33 29.06 9.02
CA ARG A 167 -8.99 29.60 8.70
C ARG A 167 -7.99 28.52 8.30
N ARG A 168 -8.45 27.52 7.58
CA ARG A 168 -7.63 26.39 7.13
C ARG A 168 -8.01 25.98 5.71
N SER A 169 -7.12 25.23 5.07
CA SER A 169 -7.38 24.66 3.76
C SER A 169 -8.63 23.78 3.79
N SER A 170 -9.42 23.84 2.73
CA SER A 170 -10.63 23.05 2.54
C SER A 170 -10.70 22.49 1.14
N TYR A 171 -11.39 21.36 0.98
CA TYR A 171 -11.50 20.62 -0.25
C TYR A 171 -12.96 20.49 -0.69
N ALA A 172 -13.18 20.46 -2.00
CA ALA A 172 -14.47 20.12 -2.62
C ALA A 172 -14.27 19.10 -3.73
N GLY A 173 -15.05 18.06 -3.72
CA GLY A 173 -15.00 17.04 -4.77
C GLY A 173 -15.30 15.64 -4.28
N PRO A 174 -15.28 14.68 -5.21
CA PRO A 174 -15.05 14.85 -6.65
C PRO A 174 -16.15 15.70 -7.31
N LEU A 175 -15.78 16.62 -8.24
CA LEU A 175 -16.74 17.39 -8.98
C LEU A 175 -17.49 16.54 -9.99
N ARG A 176 -18.62 17.04 -10.48
CA ARG A 176 -19.47 16.35 -11.45
C ARG A 176 -19.37 17.01 -12.83
N ASP A 177 -19.43 16.17 -13.86
CA ASP A 177 -19.57 16.64 -15.24
C ASP A 177 -21.00 17.14 -15.54
N ALA A 178 -21.22 17.61 -16.76
CA ALA A 178 -22.54 18.09 -17.19
C ALA A 178 -23.62 16.99 -17.22
N GLN A 179 -23.21 15.72 -17.25
CA GLN A 179 -24.08 14.53 -17.20
C GLN A 179 -24.36 14.07 -15.75
N GLY A 180 -23.69 14.65 -14.76
CA GLY A 180 -23.84 14.33 -13.35
C GLY A 180 -22.93 13.21 -12.86
N ASN A 181 -22.03 12.69 -13.71
CA ASN A 181 -21.05 11.68 -13.30
C ASN A 181 -19.94 12.32 -12.48
N ALA A 182 -19.44 11.56 -11.49
CA ALA A 182 -18.27 11.99 -10.72
C ALA A 182 -17.03 12.00 -11.63
N THR A 183 -16.27 13.09 -11.57
CA THR A 183 -14.96 13.20 -12.22
C THR A 183 -13.85 12.86 -11.20
N ASP A 184 -12.61 12.81 -11.65
CA ASP A 184 -11.45 12.70 -10.75
C ASP A 184 -10.98 14.08 -10.22
N VAL A 185 -11.71 15.16 -10.50
CA VAL A 185 -11.31 16.53 -10.18
C VAL A 185 -11.73 16.91 -8.77
N VAL A 186 -10.77 17.30 -7.96
CA VAL A 186 -10.95 17.85 -6.62
C VAL A 186 -10.42 19.27 -6.57
N TRP A 187 -11.15 20.16 -5.92
CA TRP A 187 -10.71 21.53 -5.69
C TRP A 187 -10.18 21.71 -4.29
N LEU A 188 -9.14 22.51 -4.17
CA LEU A 188 -8.50 22.91 -2.92
C LEU A 188 -8.55 24.43 -2.80
N ALA A 189 -9.03 24.93 -1.66
CA ALA A 189 -8.99 26.33 -1.28
C ALA A 189 -8.03 26.52 -0.10
N VAL A 190 -7.07 27.40 -0.26
CA VAL A 190 -6.14 27.81 0.79
C VAL A 190 -6.40 29.27 1.14
N PRO A 191 -7.00 29.56 2.31
CA PRO A 191 -7.31 30.92 2.71
C PRO A 191 -6.03 31.65 3.13
N TYR A 192 -5.93 32.90 2.76
CA TYR A 192 -4.81 33.76 3.12
C TYR A 192 -5.29 34.92 3.99
N PHE A 193 -4.63 35.04 5.14
CA PHE A 193 -4.87 36.09 6.11
C PHE A 193 -3.61 36.91 6.34
N GLU A 194 -3.72 38.21 6.40
CA GLU A 194 -2.66 39.10 6.81
C GLU A 194 -3.11 39.98 7.96
N ARG A 195 -2.35 40.01 9.04
CA ARG A 195 -2.68 40.76 10.27
C ARG A 195 -4.08 40.47 10.83
N GLY A 196 -4.59 39.24 10.59
CA GLY A 196 -5.91 38.80 11.02
C GLY A 196 -7.03 39.11 10.05
N GLU A 197 -6.80 39.88 9.00
CA GLU A 197 -7.75 40.20 7.94
C GLU A 197 -7.68 39.16 6.81
N PHE A 198 -8.86 38.74 6.35
CA PHE A 198 -8.97 37.80 5.22
C PHE A 198 -8.79 38.55 3.91
N LEU A 199 -7.83 38.15 3.08
CA LEU A 199 -7.50 38.77 1.82
C LEU A 199 -8.03 38.00 0.61
N GLY A 200 -8.29 36.71 0.74
CA GLY A 200 -8.77 35.85 -0.34
C GLY A 200 -8.33 34.40 -0.19
N ASN A 201 -8.68 33.61 -1.20
CA ASN A 201 -8.28 32.21 -1.29
C ASN A 201 -7.33 32.01 -2.48
N TYR A 202 -6.30 31.19 -2.30
CA TYR A 202 -5.62 30.61 -3.44
C TYR A 202 -6.25 29.25 -3.74
N LEU A 203 -6.66 29.06 -4.99
CA LEU A 203 -7.41 27.89 -5.42
C LEU A 203 -6.56 27.02 -6.33
N ALA A 204 -6.76 25.71 -6.27
CA ALA A 204 -6.23 24.76 -7.23
C ALA A 204 -7.29 23.69 -7.57
N ALA A 205 -7.35 23.31 -8.85
CA ALA A 205 -8.07 22.13 -9.31
C ALA A 205 -7.05 21.01 -9.56
N LEU A 206 -7.30 19.86 -8.98
CA LEU A 206 -6.38 18.71 -8.93
C LEU A 206 -7.03 17.52 -9.62
N SER A 207 -6.27 16.80 -10.47
CA SER A 207 -6.61 15.45 -10.90
C SER A 207 -6.16 14.48 -9.81
N MET A 208 -7.11 13.80 -9.18
CA MET A 208 -6.79 12.79 -8.17
C MET A 208 -6.10 11.58 -8.80
N GLN A 209 -6.47 11.24 -10.04
CA GLN A 209 -5.83 10.16 -10.78
C GLN A 209 -4.34 10.46 -11.00
N ASP A 210 -4.01 11.62 -11.54
CA ASP A 210 -2.61 12.01 -11.79
C ASP A 210 -1.82 12.19 -10.48
N CYS A 211 -2.47 12.69 -9.41
CA CYS A 211 -1.87 12.76 -8.09
C CYS A 211 -1.48 11.37 -7.58
N VAL A 212 -2.37 10.39 -7.68
CA VAL A 212 -2.13 9.03 -7.21
C VAL A 212 -1.07 8.34 -8.09
N ASP A 213 -1.20 8.44 -9.42
CA ASP A 213 -0.27 7.82 -10.36
C ASP A 213 1.16 8.34 -10.18
N GLY A 214 1.30 9.61 -9.83
CA GLY A 214 2.61 10.20 -9.53
C GLY A 214 3.18 9.89 -8.16
N LEU A 215 2.33 9.53 -7.18
CA LEU A 215 2.75 9.17 -5.82
C LEU A 215 3.04 7.68 -5.67
N VAL A 216 2.36 6.85 -6.46
CA VAL A 216 2.45 5.40 -6.36
C VAL A 216 3.61 4.89 -7.22
N PRO A 217 4.65 4.29 -6.63
CA PRO A 217 5.75 3.73 -7.38
C PRO A 217 5.29 2.60 -8.33
N ALA A 218 5.99 2.42 -9.44
CA ALA A 218 5.65 1.41 -10.45
C ALA A 218 5.56 -0.03 -9.89
N TRP A 219 6.35 -0.35 -8.86
CA TRP A 219 6.30 -1.66 -8.20
C TRP A 219 4.98 -1.90 -7.45
N PHE A 220 4.36 -0.84 -6.92
CA PHE A 220 3.09 -0.93 -6.21
C PHE A 220 1.94 -1.24 -7.17
N HIS A 221 1.92 -0.61 -8.36
CA HIS A 221 0.93 -0.91 -9.41
C HIS A 221 0.99 -2.36 -9.93
N GLN A 222 2.17 -3.00 -9.85
CA GLN A 222 2.33 -4.40 -10.24
C GLN A 222 1.72 -5.37 -9.22
N THR A 223 1.64 -4.97 -7.97
CA THR A 223 1.22 -5.83 -6.85
C THR A 223 -0.21 -5.53 -6.40
N HIS A 224 -0.69 -4.29 -6.61
CA HIS A 224 -2.00 -3.84 -6.14
C HIS A 224 -2.75 -3.09 -7.25
N ARG A 225 -4.05 -3.36 -7.39
CA ARG A 225 -4.93 -2.51 -8.21
C ARG A 225 -5.41 -1.34 -7.36
N VAL A 226 -4.97 -0.14 -7.71
CA VAL A 226 -5.50 1.10 -7.12
C VAL A 226 -6.68 1.54 -7.97
N SER A 227 -7.89 1.53 -7.41
CA SER A 227 -9.10 2.10 -8.04
C SER A 227 -9.61 3.23 -7.14
N LEU A 228 -9.87 4.36 -7.75
CA LEU A 228 -10.54 5.51 -7.14
C LEU A 228 -12.06 5.42 -7.31
#